data_a586c3235ce08077d3b2dc0f5e3df2e6
#
_entry.id   a586c3235ce08077d3b2dc0f5e3df2e6
#
_cell.length_a   1.000
_cell.length_b   1.000
_cell.length_c   1.000
_cell.angle_alpha   90.00
_cell.angle_beta   90.00
_cell.angle_gamma   90.00
#
_symmetry.space_group_name_H-M   'P 1'
#
loop_
_entity.id
_entity.type
_entity.pdbx_description
1 polymer ?
#
loop_
_entity_poly.entity_id
_entity_poly.type
_entity_poly.pdbx_seq_one_letter_code
_entity_poly.pdbx_strand_id
1 'polypeptide(L)'
;MNNDHTLMLQRCFAADQPPVDILDLFPRSILRGQLPGSLLQELLTLGETVLADPGASPDASAKLAGQLRQQRELRPNQPGVQELSNTHLLPACDRWIRHVMDKQPPQGRGPWVPGRYRLQMIDLWLNCQAAGDYNPTHTHGGSFSGVIFLKVPPQIHAGSFDGQLCFHGPEDWHLQSFRTGMAHYVLPVPGEFYVFPAWQPHSVMPFRGEGERWSLAFNVVAAPGVAPTPMQQPLGNVSLSSQRPTAKGF
;
A
#
# COMPACT_ATOMS: atom_id res chain seq x y z
N MET A 1 -3.03 2.08 51.99
CA MET A 1 -2.01 2.04 50.89
C MET A 1 -2.22 3.29 50.04
N ASN A 2 -1.48 4.34 50.34
CA ASN A 2 -1.63 5.62 49.68
C ASN A 2 -1.03 5.57 48.25
N ASN A 3 -1.81 6.09 47.31
CA ASN A 3 -1.56 6.10 45.91
C ASN A 3 -0.29 6.96 45.53
N ASP A 4 0.87 6.38 45.66
CA ASP A 4 2.13 7.00 45.20
C ASP A 4 2.13 7.27 43.64
N HIS A 5 1.31 6.52 42.90
CA HIS A 5 1.15 6.74 41.46
C HIS A 5 0.50 8.08 41.09
N THR A 6 -0.45 8.57 41.88
CA THR A 6 -1.09 9.87 41.60
C THR A 6 -0.14 11.03 41.85
N LEU A 7 0.76 10.92 42.84
CA LEU A 7 1.79 11.92 43.13
C LEU A 7 2.87 11.96 42.03
N MET A 8 3.21 10.83 41.46
CA MET A 8 4.18 10.75 40.36
C MET A 8 3.64 11.38 39.06
N LEU A 9 2.38 11.10 38.72
CA LEU A 9 1.72 11.72 37.57
C LEU A 9 1.55 13.24 37.74
N GLN A 10 1.22 13.73 38.93
CA GLN A 10 1.12 15.16 39.21
C GLN A 10 2.47 15.89 39.10
N ARG A 11 3.59 15.23 39.41
CA ARG A 11 4.93 15.80 39.23
C ARG A 11 5.38 15.82 37.77
N CYS A 12 4.92 14.88 36.96
CA CYS A 12 5.26 14.84 35.54
C CYS A 12 4.54 15.90 34.69
N PHE A 13 3.41 16.44 35.21
CA PHE A 13 2.57 17.40 34.49
C PHE A 13 2.41 18.74 35.25
N ALA A 14 3.39 19.14 36.02
CA ALA A 14 3.37 20.44 36.69
C ALA A 14 3.32 21.58 35.64
N ALA A 15 2.45 22.58 35.90
CA ALA A 15 2.14 23.65 34.95
C ALA A 15 3.32 24.59 34.61
N ASP A 16 4.43 24.45 35.31
CA ASP A 16 5.67 25.22 35.14
C ASP A 16 6.76 24.49 34.38
N GLN A 17 6.48 23.31 33.81
CA GLN A 17 7.43 22.65 32.92
C GLN A 17 7.56 23.41 31.59
N PRO A 18 8.80 23.47 31.03
CA PRO A 18 8.97 24.06 29.71
C PRO A 18 8.12 23.32 28.66
N PRO A 19 7.60 24.03 27.66
CA PRO A 19 6.81 23.40 26.60
C PRO A 19 7.65 22.31 25.93
N VAL A 20 7.04 21.14 25.76
CA VAL A 20 7.62 19.99 25.05
C VAL A 20 6.82 19.71 23.79
N ASP A 21 7.53 19.46 22.70
CA ASP A 21 6.91 19.07 21.42
C ASP A 21 7.06 17.57 21.23
N ILE A 22 5.97 16.95 20.74
CA ILE A 22 6.01 15.56 20.30
C ILE A 22 6.24 15.54 18.80
N LEU A 23 7.34 14.92 18.39
CA LEU A 23 7.66 14.73 16.98
C LEU A 23 7.35 13.29 16.57
N ASP A 24 6.38 13.13 15.69
CA ASP A 24 6.11 11.85 15.06
C ASP A 24 7.11 11.61 13.93
N LEU A 25 8.17 10.88 14.22
CA LEU A 25 9.16 10.51 13.22
C LEU A 25 8.73 9.23 12.51
N PHE A 26 8.66 9.28 11.16
CA PHE A 26 8.36 8.14 10.30
C PHE A 26 6.99 7.50 10.56
N PRO A 27 5.89 8.26 10.62
CA PRO A 27 4.57 7.70 10.82
C PRO A 27 4.22 6.74 9.68
N ARG A 28 3.63 5.60 10.04
CA ARG A 28 3.12 4.65 9.06
C ARG A 28 1.75 5.11 8.59
N SER A 29 1.66 5.50 7.34
CA SER A 29 0.40 5.96 6.74
C SER A 29 -0.21 4.85 5.90
N ILE A 30 -1.50 4.56 6.13
CA ILE A 30 -2.32 3.64 5.34
C ILE A 30 -3.51 4.45 4.85
N LEU A 31 -3.80 4.40 3.55
CA LEU A 31 -4.95 5.05 2.97
C LEU A 31 -6.14 4.08 2.99
N ARG A 32 -7.30 4.56 3.38
CA ARG A 32 -8.59 3.88 3.29
C ARG A 32 -9.50 4.64 2.34
N GLY A 33 -10.19 3.94 1.47
CA GLY A 33 -11.19 4.48 0.55
C GLY A 33 -12.40 3.57 0.42
N GLN A 34 -13.40 4.03 -0.34
CA GLN A 34 -14.63 3.30 -0.62
C GLN A 34 -14.91 3.36 -2.12
N LEU A 35 -15.19 2.20 -2.73
CA LEU A 35 -15.63 2.12 -4.12
C LEU A 35 -17.10 2.52 -4.26
N PRO A 36 -17.52 3.06 -5.41
CA PRO A 36 -18.92 3.19 -5.77
C PRO A 36 -19.62 1.81 -5.79
N GLY A 37 -20.89 1.77 -5.39
CA GLY A 37 -21.65 0.52 -5.36
C GLY A 37 -21.81 -0.14 -6.74
N SER A 38 -21.89 0.65 -7.82
CA SER A 38 -21.92 0.16 -9.19
C SER A 38 -20.65 -0.61 -9.57
N LEU A 39 -19.48 -0.05 -9.27
CA LEU A 39 -18.19 -0.69 -9.53
C LEU A 39 -18.01 -1.94 -8.66
N LEU A 40 -18.41 -1.88 -7.38
CA LEU A 40 -18.40 -3.06 -6.52
C LEU A 40 -19.22 -4.21 -7.12
N GLN A 41 -20.42 -3.93 -7.62
CA GLN A 41 -21.29 -4.93 -8.24
C GLN A 41 -20.68 -5.51 -9.52
N GLU A 42 -20.06 -4.68 -10.36
CA GLU A 42 -19.36 -5.13 -11.56
C GLU A 42 -18.18 -6.07 -11.23
N LEU A 43 -17.39 -5.72 -10.22
CA LEU A 43 -16.27 -6.54 -9.75
C LEU A 43 -16.72 -7.84 -9.06
N LEU A 44 -17.89 -7.85 -8.41
CA LEU A 44 -18.50 -9.07 -7.88
C LEU A 44 -18.89 -10.01 -9.03
N THR A 45 -19.57 -9.51 -10.07
CA THR A 45 -19.94 -10.28 -11.25
C THR A 45 -18.71 -10.83 -11.99
N LEU A 46 -17.64 -10.02 -12.10
CA LEU A 46 -16.37 -10.48 -12.64
C LEU A 46 -15.80 -11.62 -11.79
N GLY A 47 -15.82 -11.48 -10.47
CA GLY A 47 -15.36 -12.50 -9.53
C GLY A 47 -16.12 -13.83 -9.70
N GLU A 48 -17.45 -13.79 -9.80
CA GLU A 48 -18.28 -14.95 -10.06
C GLU A 48 -17.88 -15.66 -11.37
N THR A 49 -17.69 -14.88 -12.43
CA THR A 49 -17.28 -15.41 -13.75
C THR A 49 -15.92 -16.09 -13.69
N VAL A 50 -14.94 -15.44 -13.05
CA VAL A 50 -13.56 -15.95 -12.97
C VAL A 50 -13.44 -17.18 -12.07
N LEU A 51 -14.23 -17.26 -11.00
CA LEU A 51 -14.24 -18.42 -10.11
C LEU A 51 -15.01 -19.61 -10.68
N ALA A 52 -16.04 -19.35 -11.51
CA ALA A 52 -16.81 -20.40 -12.17
C ALA A 52 -16.03 -21.10 -13.30
N ASP A 53 -15.15 -20.36 -14.00
CA ASP A 53 -14.27 -20.91 -15.04
C ASP A 53 -12.79 -20.67 -14.71
N PRO A 54 -12.16 -21.60 -13.95
CA PRO A 54 -10.75 -21.51 -13.62
C PRO A 54 -9.80 -21.45 -14.81
N GLY A 55 -10.25 -21.88 -16.00
CA GLY A 55 -9.48 -21.79 -17.24
C GLY A 55 -9.43 -20.38 -17.83
N ALA A 56 -10.38 -19.51 -17.47
CA ALA A 56 -10.48 -18.15 -18.00
C ALA A 56 -9.43 -17.18 -17.42
N SER A 57 -8.87 -17.50 -16.27
CA SER A 57 -7.86 -16.67 -15.61
C SER A 57 -6.74 -17.53 -15.01
N PRO A 58 -5.46 -17.08 -15.15
CA PRO A 58 -4.32 -17.81 -14.58
C PRO A 58 -4.44 -17.98 -13.07
N ASP A 59 -3.94 -19.10 -12.59
CA ASP A 59 -3.73 -19.33 -11.16
C ASP A 59 -2.59 -18.44 -10.65
N ALA A 60 -2.86 -17.62 -9.65
CA ALA A 60 -1.90 -16.74 -9.02
C ALA A 60 -1.31 -17.30 -7.71
N SER A 61 -1.70 -18.53 -7.31
CA SER A 61 -1.34 -19.12 -6.02
C SER A 61 0.14 -19.50 -5.87
N ALA A 62 0.92 -19.56 -6.96
CA ALA A 62 2.32 -19.95 -6.94
C ALA A 62 3.22 -19.06 -6.04
N LYS A 63 2.80 -17.83 -5.74
CA LYS A 63 3.51 -16.88 -4.88
C LYS A 63 2.87 -16.74 -3.49
N LEU A 64 1.84 -17.51 -3.20
CA LEU A 64 1.10 -17.42 -1.96
C LEU A 64 1.89 -18.09 -0.81
N ALA A 65 2.14 -17.35 0.25
CA ALA A 65 2.77 -17.90 1.46
C ALA A 65 1.80 -18.69 2.35
N GLY A 66 0.50 -18.41 2.22
CA GLY A 66 -0.57 -19.02 3.01
C GLY A 66 -1.36 -20.09 2.27
N GLN A 67 -2.61 -20.23 2.67
CA GLN A 67 -3.57 -21.14 2.07
C GLN A 67 -4.83 -20.37 1.69
N LEU A 68 -5.21 -20.44 0.42
CA LEU A 68 -6.47 -19.89 -0.09
C LEU A 68 -7.13 -20.94 -0.97
N ARG A 69 -8.46 -20.97 -0.95
CA ARG A 69 -9.25 -21.87 -1.78
C ARG A 69 -8.95 -21.65 -3.27
N GLN A 70 -8.93 -20.38 -3.71
CA GLN A 70 -8.56 -19.99 -5.06
C GLN A 70 -7.92 -18.60 -5.07
N GLN A 71 -6.95 -18.43 -5.96
CA GLN A 71 -6.36 -17.13 -6.27
C GLN A 71 -6.25 -17.01 -7.80
N ARG A 72 -6.85 -15.97 -8.39
CA ARG A 72 -6.94 -15.79 -9.84
C ARG A 72 -6.44 -14.43 -10.27
N GLU A 73 -5.54 -14.42 -11.24
CA GLU A 73 -5.05 -13.17 -11.84
C GLU A 73 -6.17 -12.48 -12.61
N LEU A 74 -6.28 -11.16 -12.46
CA LEU A 74 -7.19 -10.33 -13.25
C LEU A 74 -6.43 -9.53 -14.29
N ARG A 75 -7.02 -9.37 -15.47
CA ARG A 75 -6.42 -8.70 -16.61
C ARG A 75 -7.00 -7.30 -16.80
N PRO A 76 -6.21 -6.34 -17.31
CA PRO A 76 -6.66 -4.96 -17.49
C PRO A 76 -7.88 -4.79 -18.41
N ASN A 77 -8.10 -5.72 -19.34
CA ASN A 77 -9.21 -5.68 -20.30
C ASN A 77 -10.53 -6.29 -19.78
N GLN A 78 -10.54 -6.81 -18.54
CA GLN A 78 -11.75 -7.33 -17.93
C GLN A 78 -12.66 -6.20 -17.41
N PRO A 79 -13.99 -6.44 -17.32
CA PRO A 79 -14.95 -5.44 -16.83
C PRO A 79 -14.54 -4.83 -15.49
N GLY A 80 -14.74 -3.53 -15.33
CA GLY A 80 -14.44 -2.78 -14.10
C GLY A 80 -12.96 -2.61 -13.76
N VAL A 81 -12.04 -3.41 -14.31
CA VAL A 81 -10.62 -3.40 -13.93
C VAL A 81 -9.91 -2.09 -14.32
N GLN A 82 -10.20 -1.53 -15.51
CA GLN A 82 -9.63 -0.25 -15.92
C GLN A 82 -10.14 0.91 -15.06
N GLU A 83 -11.44 0.94 -14.77
CA GLU A 83 -12.02 1.95 -13.90
C GLU A 83 -11.44 1.85 -12.49
N LEU A 84 -11.40 0.64 -11.91
CA LEU A 84 -10.79 0.39 -10.62
C LEU A 84 -9.34 0.94 -10.57
N SER A 85 -8.52 0.56 -11.55
CA SER A 85 -7.12 0.97 -11.59
C SER A 85 -6.96 2.47 -11.76
N ASN A 86 -7.55 3.05 -12.84
CA ASN A 86 -7.23 4.40 -13.28
C ASN A 86 -7.98 5.48 -12.51
N THR A 87 -9.19 5.17 -12.01
CA THR A 87 -10.04 6.15 -11.32
C THR A 87 -9.91 6.08 -9.81
N HIS A 88 -9.58 4.90 -9.26
CA HIS A 88 -9.57 4.71 -7.81
C HIS A 88 -8.16 4.40 -7.25
N LEU A 89 -7.47 3.36 -7.73
CA LEU A 89 -6.28 2.88 -7.06
C LEU A 89 -5.02 3.69 -7.36
N LEU A 90 -4.74 4.03 -8.61
CA LEU A 90 -3.58 4.87 -8.96
C LEU A 90 -3.71 6.29 -8.38
N PRO A 91 -4.88 6.98 -8.44
CA PRO A 91 -5.08 8.24 -7.74
C PRO A 91 -4.94 8.13 -6.21
N ALA A 92 -5.34 7.01 -5.60
CA ALA A 92 -5.12 6.78 -4.17
C ALA A 92 -3.63 6.67 -3.83
N CYS A 93 -2.84 5.98 -4.65
CA CYS A 93 -1.38 5.92 -4.51
C CYS A 93 -0.75 7.33 -4.64
N ASP A 94 -1.18 8.13 -5.61
CA ASP A 94 -0.73 9.52 -5.77
C ASP A 94 -1.05 10.35 -4.53
N ARG A 95 -2.26 10.24 -4.01
CA ARG A 95 -2.68 10.95 -2.79
C ARG A 95 -1.84 10.54 -1.58
N TRP A 96 -1.52 9.24 -1.45
CA TRP A 96 -0.66 8.75 -0.38
C TRP A 96 0.76 9.35 -0.49
N ILE A 97 1.34 9.35 -1.70
CA ILE A 97 2.68 9.94 -1.95
C ILE A 97 2.68 11.42 -1.54
N ARG A 98 1.72 12.21 -1.99
CA ARG A 98 1.61 13.63 -1.65
C ARG A 98 1.51 13.83 -0.13
N HIS A 99 0.67 13.06 0.53
CA HIS A 99 0.50 13.14 1.98
C HIS A 99 1.81 12.91 2.75
N VAL A 100 2.61 11.92 2.32
CA VAL A 100 3.90 11.64 2.96
C VAL A 100 4.95 12.68 2.60
N MET A 101 4.98 13.13 1.35
CA MET A 101 5.92 14.16 0.90
C MET A 101 5.67 15.52 1.58
N ASP A 102 4.42 15.87 1.85
CA ASP A 102 4.07 17.12 2.54
C ASP A 102 4.56 17.14 4.00
N LYS A 103 4.72 15.96 4.61
CA LYS A 103 5.27 15.82 5.96
C LYS A 103 6.80 15.81 6.02
N GLN A 104 7.47 15.67 4.88
CA GLN A 104 8.93 15.65 4.81
C GLN A 104 9.49 17.02 4.42
N PRO A 105 10.61 17.45 5.02
CA PRO A 105 11.29 18.66 4.57
C PRO A 105 11.76 18.48 3.12
N PRO A 106 11.83 19.56 2.31
CA PRO A 106 12.24 19.49 0.92
C PRO A 106 13.56 18.74 0.67
N GLN A 107 14.50 18.85 1.60
CA GLN A 107 15.80 18.20 1.54
C GLN A 107 15.73 16.66 1.68
N GLY A 108 14.67 16.14 2.32
CA GLY A 108 14.46 14.71 2.52
C GLY A 108 13.69 14.02 1.39
N ARG A 109 13.19 14.77 0.41
CA ARG A 109 12.30 14.24 -0.65
C ARG A 109 13.05 13.49 -1.75
N GLY A 110 14.37 13.64 -1.85
CA GLY A 110 15.17 13.01 -2.90
C GLY A 110 14.67 13.38 -4.31
N PRO A 111 14.69 12.44 -5.27
CA PRO A 111 14.23 12.69 -6.65
C PRO A 111 12.69 12.76 -6.78
N TRP A 112 11.95 12.56 -5.70
CA TRP A 112 10.50 12.53 -5.70
C TRP A 112 9.93 13.95 -5.70
N VAL A 113 9.35 14.35 -6.80
CA VAL A 113 8.68 15.64 -6.94
C VAL A 113 7.21 15.37 -7.27
N PRO A 114 6.25 16.00 -6.56
CA PRO A 114 4.83 15.84 -6.86
C PRO A 114 4.55 16.01 -8.35
N GLY A 115 3.87 15.02 -8.97
CA GLY A 115 3.54 15.02 -10.40
C GLY A 115 4.71 14.64 -11.34
N ARG A 116 5.89 14.32 -10.83
CA ARG A 116 7.05 13.86 -11.62
C ARG A 116 7.39 12.40 -11.34
N TYR A 117 6.42 11.54 -11.24
CA TYR A 117 6.57 10.09 -11.13
C TYR A 117 5.50 9.40 -11.97
N ARG A 118 5.77 8.15 -12.32
CA ARG A 118 4.81 7.27 -12.97
C ARG A 118 4.33 6.23 -11.99
N LEU A 119 3.03 5.97 -12.00
CA LEU A 119 2.41 4.88 -11.26
C LEU A 119 1.95 3.84 -12.27
N GLN A 120 2.27 2.58 -12.00
CA GLN A 120 1.86 1.46 -12.83
C GLN A 120 1.41 0.31 -11.95
N MET A 121 0.18 -0.15 -12.15
CA MET A 121 -0.27 -1.41 -11.58
C MET A 121 0.46 -2.55 -12.28
N ILE A 122 1.10 -3.41 -11.49
CA ILE A 122 1.89 -4.54 -11.99
C ILE A 122 1.22 -5.87 -11.74
N ASP A 123 0.40 -5.98 -10.70
CA ASP A 123 -0.36 -7.17 -10.37
C ASP A 123 -1.76 -6.78 -9.88
N LEU A 124 -2.74 -7.59 -10.21
CA LEU A 124 -4.08 -7.56 -9.66
C LEU A 124 -4.64 -8.99 -9.66
N TRP A 125 -5.14 -9.45 -8.52
CA TRP A 125 -5.70 -10.80 -8.42
C TRP A 125 -6.88 -10.87 -7.44
N LEU A 126 -7.79 -11.78 -7.73
CA LEU A 126 -8.91 -12.16 -6.87
C LEU A 126 -8.49 -13.26 -5.91
N ASN A 127 -8.75 -13.06 -4.63
CA ASN A 127 -8.62 -14.05 -3.57
C ASN A 127 -10.01 -14.55 -3.16
N CYS A 128 -10.24 -15.83 -3.26
CA CYS A 128 -11.39 -16.53 -2.68
C CYS A 128 -10.91 -17.33 -1.48
N GLN A 129 -11.36 -16.94 -0.30
CA GLN A 129 -11.01 -17.50 1.00
C GLN A 129 -12.19 -18.26 1.57
N ALA A 130 -11.96 -19.53 1.95
CA ALA A 130 -12.92 -20.35 2.68
C ALA A 130 -12.56 -20.39 4.18
N ALA A 131 -13.40 -21.03 4.98
CA ALA A 131 -13.11 -21.26 6.41
C ALA A 131 -11.78 -21.98 6.62
N GLY A 132 -10.97 -21.47 7.53
CA GLY A 132 -9.62 -21.98 7.80
C GLY A 132 -8.52 -21.44 6.89
N ASP A 133 -8.86 -20.86 5.76
CA ASP A 133 -7.88 -20.22 4.87
C ASP A 133 -7.29 -18.96 5.51
N TYR A 134 -6.01 -18.73 5.28
CA TYR A 134 -5.27 -17.62 5.86
C TYR A 134 -4.13 -17.17 4.97
N ASN A 135 -3.65 -15.95 5.21
CA ASN A 135 -2.38 -15.50 4.65
C ASN A 135 -1.49 -15.03 5.80
N PRO A 136 -0.34 -15.68 6.04
CA PRO A 136 0.54 -15.32 7.15
C PRO A 136 1.14 -13.93 6.96
N THR A 137 1.86 -13.45 7.95
CA THR A 137 2.56 -12.16 7.86
C THR A 137 3.55 -12.16 6.70
N HIS A 138 3.37 -11.22 5.79
CA HIS A 138 4.18 -11.08 4.58
C HIS A 138 4.26 -9.62 4.14
N THR A 139 5.09 -9.36 3.14
CA THR A 139 5.25 -8.10 2.43
C THR A 139 5.22 -8.37 0.93
N HIS A 140 5.15 -7.33 0.11
CA HIS A 140 5.10 -7.44 -1.35
C HIS A 140 6.29 -6.74 -2.00
N GLY A 141 6.53 -7.09 -3.27
CA GLY A 141 7.36 -6.31 -4.17
C GLY A 141 6.61 -5.07 -4.67
N GLY A 142 7.37 -4.11 -5.22
CA GLY A 142 6.81 -2.85 -5.71
C GLY A 142 6.90 -1.72 -4.70
N SER A 143 6.12 -0.67 -4.92
CA SER A 143 6.09 0.52 -4.06
C SER A 143 4.86 0.52 -3.15
N PHE A 144 3.73 0.11 -3.68
CA PHE A 144 2.47 -0.01 -2.96
C PHE A 144 1.86 -1.38 -3.16
N SER A 145 1.13 -1.80 -2.16
CA SER A 145 0.19 -2.90 -2.20
C SER A 145 -1.15 -2.44 -1.67
N GLY A 146 -2.18 -3.23 -1.91
CA GLY A 146 -3.49 -2.93 -1.36
C GLY A 146 -4.46 -4.07 -1.49
N VAL A 147 -5.62 -3.88 -0.86
CA VAL A 147 -6.71 -4.84 -0.84
C VAL A 147 -8.04 -4.11 -1.01
N ILE A 148 -8.97 -4.71 -1.74
CA ILE A 148 -10.36 -4.30 -1.85
C ILE A 148 -11.23 -5.47 -1.36
N PHE A 149 -12.17 -5.23 -0.47
CA PHE A 149 -13.09 -6.26 -0.02
C PHE A 149 -14.32 -6.29 -0.93
N LEU A 150 -14.61 -7.45 -1.52
CA LEU A 150 -15.75 -7.63 -2.40
C LEU A 150 -16.92 -8.31 -1.69
N LYS A 151 -16.66 -9.45 -1.04
CA LYS A 151 -17.67 -10.27 -0.37
C LYS A 151 -17.18 -10.65 1.01
N VAL A 152 -18.03 -10.50 2.00
CA VAL A 152 -17.72 -10.78 3.41
C VAL A 152 -18.86 -11.60 3.99
N PRO A 153 -18.61 -12.84 4.45
CA PRO A 153 -19.64 -13.65 5.06
C PRO A 153 -20.01 -13.11 6.46
N PRO A 154 -21.24 -13.30 6.92
CA PRO A 154 -21.75 -12.70 8.16
C PRO A 154 -21.03 -13.17 9.43
N GLN A 155 -20.30 -14.28 9.35
CA GLN A 155 -19.49 -14.79 10.46
C GLN A 155 -18.29 -13.89 10.79
N ILE A 156 -17.87 -13.07 9.83
CA ILE A 156 -16.80 -12.07 10.01
C ILE A 156 -17.44 -10.79 10.56
N HIS A 157 -17.24 -10.52 11.84
CA HIS A 157 -17.86 -9.40 12.55
C HIS A 157 -16.93 -8.78 13.59
N ALA A 158 -17.29 -7.63 14.14
CA ALA A 158 -16.45 -6.85 15.05
C ALA A 158 -16.16 -7.55 16.41
N GLY A 159 -16.87 -8.60 16.77
CA GLY A 159 -16.68 -9.33 18.02
C GLY A 159 -15.56 -10.38 18.00
N SER A 160 -14.88 -10.58 16.87
CA SER A 160 -13.76 -11.51 16.73
C SER A 160 -12.72 -10.97 15.76
N PHE A 161 -11.54 -11.60 15.73
CA PHE A 161 -10.50 -11.31 14.71
C PHE A 161 -10.64 -12.17 13.45
N ASP A 162 -11.65 -13.02 13.38
CA ASP A 162 -11.88 -13.92 12.26
C ASP A 162 -11.99 -13.14 10.94
N GLY A 163 -11.24 -13.56 9.92
CA GLY A 163 -11.24 -12.98 8.57
C GLY A 163 -10.73 -11.55 8.46
N GLN A 164 -10.22 -10.96 9.54
CA GLN A 164 -9.72 -9.59 9.52
C GLN A 164 -8.35 -9.50 8.83
N LEU A 165 -8.11 -8.37 8.18
CA LEU A 165 -6.78 -7.94 7.74
C LEU A 165 -6.06 -7.35 8.95
N CYS A 166 -4.82 -7.74 9.16
CA CYS A 166 -3.99 -7.21 10.24
C CYS A 166 -2.75 -6.54 9.67
N PHE A 167 -2.52 -5.29 10.00
CA PHE A 167 -1.26 -4.59 9.78
C PHE A 167 -0.38 -4.70 11.00
N HIS A 168 0.87 -5.13 10.82
CA HIS A 168 1.82 -5.34 11.89
C HIS A 168 2.76 -4.13 12.04
N GLY A 169 2.92 -3.67 13.27
CA GLY A 169 3.89 -2.63 13.65
C GLY A 169 5.31 -3.17 13.76
N PRO A 170 6.31 -2.30 14.03
CA PRO A 170 7.65 -2.73 14.38
C PRO A 170 7.60 -3.48 15.71
N GLU A 171 8.32 -4.58 15.80
CA GLU A 171 8.62 -5.23 17.07
C GLU A 171 9.76 -4.43 17.74
N ASP A 172 9.49 -3.87 18.89
CA ASP A 172 10.52 -3.25 19.72
C ASP A 172 10.89 -4.19 20.87
N TRP A 173 12.03 -4.84 20.75
CA TRP A 173 12.56 -5.77 21.73
C TRP A 173 13.02 -5.10 23.03
N HIS A 174 13.25 -3.78 23.00
CA HIS A 174 13.86 -3.04 24.09
C HIS A 174 12.86 -2.38 25.04
N LEU A 175 11.61 -2.20 24.62
CA LEU A 175 10.57 -1.58 25.43
C LEU A 175 9.54 -2.62 25.92
N GLN A 176 9.97 -3.58 26.73
CA GLN A 176 9.10 -4.62 27.26
C GLN A 176 7.95 -4.08 28.12
N SER A 177 8.08 -2.89 28.66
CA SER A 177 7.10 -2.28 29.57
C SER A 177 6.15 -1.27 28.92
N PHE A 178 6.45 -0.81 27.69
CA PHE A 178 5.63 0.16 26.99
C PHE A 178 5.44 -0.25 25.51
N ARG A 179 4.33 -0.92 25.23
CA ARG A 179 3.97 -1.34 23.87
C ARG A 179 2.88 -0.42 23.33
N THR A 180 3.22 0.40 22.35
CA THR A 180 2.22 1.04 21.49
C THR A 180 1.72 0.00 20.49
N GLY A 181 0.40 -0.05 20.25
CA GLY A 181 -0.28 -1.08 19.46
C GLY A 181 0.50 -1.62 18.26
N MET A 182 0.98 -2.85 18.39
CA MET A 182 1.82 -3.51 17.39
C MET A 182 1.02 -4.15 16.26
N ALA A 183 -0.30 -4.16 16.36
CA ALA A 183 -1.19 -4.74 15.38
C ALA A 183 -2.44 -3.87 15.22
N HIS A 184 -2.80 -3.56 13.98
CA HIS A 184 -4.03 -2.87 13.63
C HIS A 184 -4.91 -3.80 12.81
N TYR A 185 -6.02 -4.21 13.41
CA TYR A 185 -6.99 -5.09 12.77
C TYR A 185 -8.05 -4.29 12.03
N VAL A 186 -8.33 -4.72 10.82
CA VAL A 186 -9.33 -4.12 9.93
C VAL A 186 -10.44 -5.13 9.70
N LEU A 187 -11.64 -4.81 10.18
CA LEU A 187 -12.84 -5.54 9.82
C LEU A 187 -13.15 -5.29 8.34
N PRO A 188 -13.21 -6.34 7.50
CA PRO A 188 -13.52 -6.17 6.10
C PRO A 188 -14.96 -5.67 5.90
N VAL A 189 -15.12 -4.64 5.09
CA VAL A 189 -16.42 -4.10 4.67
C VAL A 189 -16.47 -4.10 3.14
N PRO A 190 -17.52 -4.67 2.51
CA PRO A 190 -17.64 -4.68 1.06
C PRO A 190 -17.52 -3.28 0.43
N GLY A 191 -16.67 -3.16 -0.59
CA GLY A 191 -16.35 -1.92 -1.28
C GLY A 191 -15.25 -1.10 -0.62
N GLU A 192 -14.89 -1.32 0.64
CA GLU A 192 -13.73 -0.67 1.23
C GLU A 192 -12.43 -1.18 0.59
N PHE A 193 -11.49 -0.25 0.41
CA PHE A 193 -10.15 -0.59 -0.02
C PHE A 193 -9.08 0.13 0.80
N TYR A 194 -7.92 -0.49 0.86
CA TYR A 194 -6.75 -0.01 1.58
C TYR A 194 -5.55 0.03 0.65
N VAL A 195 -4.76 1.12 0.72
CA VAL A 195 -3.48 1.28 0.03
C VAL A 195 -2.40 1.54 1.06
N PHE A 196 -1.32 0.80 0.97
CA PHE A 196 -0.22 0.86 1.90
C PHE A 196 1.13 0.60 1.19
N PRO A 197 2.25 1.03 1.79
CA PRO A 197 3.57 0.71 1.25
C PRO A 197 3.77 -0.80 1.13
N ALA A 198 4.35 -1.27 0.03
CA ALA A 198 4.55 -2.70 -0.22
C ALA A 198 5.38 -3.40 0.88
N TRP A 199 6.25 -2.66 1.56
CA TRP A 199 7.05 -3.15 2.69
C TRP A 199 6.27 -3.27 4.02
N GLN A 200 5.02 -2.77 4.10
CA GLN A 200 4.20 -2.87 5.32
C GLN A 200 3.82 -4.32 5.60
N PRO A 201 4.31 -4.93 6.70
CA PRO A 201 3.94 -6.29 7.04
C PRO A 201 2.45 -6.38 7.37
N HIS A 202 1.79 -7.38 6.81
CA HIS A 202 0.37 -7.62 7.05
C HIS A 202 0.04 -9.10 6.91
N SER A 203 -1.09 -9.49 7.48
CA SER A 203 -1.61 -10.85 7.42
C SER A 203 -3.13 -10.84 7.26
N VAL A 204 -3.69 -11.97 6.87
CA VAL A 204 -5.14 -12.19 6.83
C VAL A 204 -5.48 -13.34 7.75
N MET A 205 -6.30 -13.06 8.74
CA MET A 205 -6.72 -14.04 9.74
C MET A 205 -7.68 -15.06 9.10
N PRO A 206 -7.60 -16.33 9.50
CA PRO A 206 -8.60 -17.32 9.11
C PRO A 206 -9.96 -16.93 9.72
N PHE A 207 -11.04 -17.46 9.16
CA PHE A 207 -12.37 -17.37 9.76
C PHE A 207 -13.00 -18.75 9.88
N ARG A 208 -14.05 -18.86 10.66
CA ARG A 208 -14.80 -20.09 10.94
C ARG A 208 -16.22 -19.95 10.39
N GLY A 209 -16.81 -21.07 10.04
CA GLY A 209 -18.19 -21.14 9.55
C GLY A 209 -18.26 -21.25 8.02
N GLU A 210 -19.46 -21.12 7.48
CA GLU A 210 -19.72 -21.29 6.05
C GLU A 210 -19.56 -19.97 5.28
N GLY A 211 -19.45 -20.08 3.97
CA GLY A 211 -19.35 -18.96 3.05
C GLY A 211 -17.92 -18.68 2.59
N GLU A 212 -17.79 -17.62 1.85
CA GLU A 212 -16.53 -17.21 1.23
C GLU A 212 -16.29 -15.72 1.44
N ARG A 213 -15.04 -15.37 1.74
CA ARG A 213 -14.54 -14.00 1.73
C ARG A 213 -13.78 -13.75 0.44
N TRP A 214 -14.24 -12.76 -0.34
CA TRP A 214 -13.56 -12.38 -1.57
C TRP A 214 -12.90 -11.01 -1.41
N SER A 215 -11.67 -10.93 -1.89
CA SER A 215 -10.96 -9.66 -1.96
C SER A 215 -10.12 -9.59 -3.23
N LEU A 216 -9.97 -8.39 -3.78
CA LEU A 216 -8.92 -8.12 -4.76
C LEU A 216 -7.68 -7.66 -4.01
N ALA A 217 -6.52 -8.14 -4.44
CA ALA A 217 -5.25 -7.60 -4.01
C ALA A 217 -4.45 -7.12 -5.22
N PHE A 218 -3.62 -6.09 -5.03
CA PHE A 218 -2.89 -5.46 -6.11
C PHE A 218 -1.53 -4.95 -5.67
N ASN A 219 -0.62 -4.81 -6.65
CA ASN A 219 0.67 -4.15 -6.46
C ASN A 219 0.86 -3.03 -7.49
N VAL A 220 1.47 -1.93 -7.04
CA VAL A 220 1.79 -0.76 -7.86
C VAL A 220 3.27 -0.43 -7.72
N VAL A 221 3.92 -0.14 -8.83
CA VAL A 221 5.26 0.46 -8.87
C VAL A 221 5.12 1.95 -9.09
N ALA A 222 5.83 2.71 -8.29
CA ALA A 222 6.06 4.12 -8.48
C ALA A 222 7.52 4.31 -8.93
N ALA A 223 7.74 5.00 -10.03
CA ALA A 223 9.06 5.32 -10.53
C ALA A 223 9.19 6.83 -10.74
N PRO A 224 10.34 7.44 -10.45
CA PRO A 224 10.60 8.83 -10.81
C PRO A 224 10.33 9.04 -12.31
N GLY A 225 9.57 10.08 -12.64
CA GLY A 225 9.40 10.50 -14.03
C GLY A 225 10.74 11.00 -14.58
N VAL A 226 11.07 10.65 -15.81
CA VAL A 226 12.20 11.25 -16.48
C VAL A 226 11.86 12.74 -16.66
N ALA A 227 12.70 13.64 -16.14
CA ALA A 227 12.59 15.06 -16.46
C ALA A 227 12.61 15.18 -17.99
N PRO A 228 11.77 16.00 -18.62
CA PRO A 228 11.90 16.26 -20.03
C PRO A 228 13.34 16.71 -20.28
N THR A 229 14.07 15.99 -21.11
CA THR A 229 15.40 16.40 -21.54
C THR A 229 15.23 17.83 -22.08
N PRO A 230 15.98 18.82 -21.56
CA PRO A 230 15.93 20.15 -22.15
C PRO A 230 16.20 19.96 -23.64
N MET A 231 15.30 20.46 -24.51
CA MET A 231 15.57 20.46 -25.94
C MET A 231 16.95 21.10 -26.13
N GLN A 232 17.92 20.32 -26.58
CA GLN A 232 19.20 20.85 -26.97
C GLN A 232 18.89 21.94 -28.02
N GLN A 233 19.17 23.18 -27.67
CA GLN A 233 19.18 24.22 -28.66
C GLN A 233 20.11 23.73 -29.78
N PRO A 234 19.74 23.84 -31.07
CA PRO A 234 20.60 23.44 -32.14
C PRO A 234 21.90 24.21 -31.93
N LEU A 235 23.00 23.45 -31.85
CA LEU A 235 24.34 24.00 -31.77
C LEU A 235 24.49 24.98 -32.95
N GLY A 236 24.50 26.27 -32.64
CA GLY A 236 24.81 27.31 -33.62
C GLY A 236 26.12 26.93 -34.26
N ASN A 237 26.19 27.07 -35.60
CA ASN A 237 27.34 26.80 -36.46
C ASN A 237 28.64 27.29 -35.82
N VAL A 238 29.42 26.37 -35.23
CA VAL A 238 30.81 26.64 -34.88
C VAL A 238 31.59 26.57 -36.18
N SER A 239 31.95 27.72 -36.70
CA SER A 239 32.91 27.83 -37.83
C SER A 239 34.25 27.27 -37.35
N LEU A 240 34.67 26.17 -37.95
CA LEU A 240 35.99 25.60 -37.81
C LEU A 240 37.00 26.54 -38.48
N SER A 241 37.61 27.44 -37.71
CA SER A 241 38.86 28.09 -38.16
C SER A 241 40.01 27.09 -38.03
N SER A 242 40.53 26.69 -39.17
CA SER A 242 41.73 25.88 -39.33
C SER A 242 42.96 26.63 -38.80
N GLN A 243 43.50 26.23 -37.63
CA GLN A 243 44.89 26.49 -37.28
C GLN A 243 45.59 25.16 -37.01
N ARG A 244 46.48 24.80 -37.96
CA ARG A 244 47.49 23.74 -37.80
C ARG A 244 48.50 24.16 -36.71
N PRO A 245 48.84 23.32 -35.77
CA PRO A 245 50.05 23.54 -34.98
C PRO A 245 51.27 23.06 -35.81
N THR A 246 52.21 23.96 -36.02
CA THR A 246 53.55 23.65 -36.53
C THR A 246 54.33 22.88 -35.46
N ALA A 247 54.92 21.77 -35.90
CA ALA A 247 55.87 21.00 -35.12
C ALA A 247 57.16 21.83 -34.92
N LYS A 248 57.62 21.92 -33.68
CA LYS A 248 59.06 22.11 -33.35
C LYS A 248 59.40 21.20 -32.19
N GLY A 249 60.35 20.40 -32.44
CA GLY A 249 61.04 19.43 -31.71
C GLY A 249 61.86 19.96 -30.51
N PHE A 250 61.95 19.10 -29.57
CA PHE A 250 63.15 18.56 -28.91
C PHE A 250 62.69 17.41 -28.08
#